data_f05a00c37cd92fd2c636a80c5f1ea7f8
#
_entry.id   f05a00c37cd92fd2c636a80c5f1ea7f8
#
_cell.length_a   1.000
_cell.length_b   1.000
_cell.length_c   1.000
_cell.angle_alpha   90.00
_cell.angle_beta   90.00
_cell.angle_gamma   90.00
#
_symmetry.space_group_name_H-M   'P 1'
#
loop_
_entity.id
_entity.type
_entity.pdbx_description
1 polymer ?
#
loop_
_entity_poly.entity_id
_entity_poly.type
_entity_poly.pdbx_seq_one_letter_code
_entity_poly.pdbx_strand_id
1 'polypeptide(L)'
;MSCYITFGGYRNRKRLTRAVIEWFVADRKLNRFNTFVHIIDRNLKREGMYGCIHSIDQLSRPRFFEIEMCNQQNDKSYVTTLLHELTHFEQRLRGKWKQQWKKDKVENKWHSKIVPDTTKYDDEPWEIEAHALEKELYTRYVTRS
;
A
#
# COMPACT_ATOMS: atom_id res chain seq x y z
N MET A 1 10.86 -13.33 -10.92
CA MET A 1 10.43 -11.99 -10.49
C MET A 1 9.44 -12.15 -9.38
N SER A 2 9.69 -11.51 -8.27
CA SER A 2 8.96 -11.87 -7.06
C SER A 2 8.77 -10.69 -6.15
N CYS A 3 7.72 -10.77 -5.34
CA CYS A 3 7.52 -9.92 -4.19
C CYS A 3 7.99 -10.69 -2.96
N TYR A 4 9.04 -10.21 -2.32
CA TYR A 4 9.58 -10.83 -1.11
C TYR A 4 8.92 -10.17 0.10
N ILE A 5 8.34 -10.98 0.98
CA ILE A 5 7.54 -10.49 2.10
C ILE A 5 8.18 -10.92 3.41
N THR A 6 8.42 -9.96 4.30
CA THR A 6 8.90 -10.21 5.66
C THR A 6 7.91 -9.63 6.65
N PHE A 7 7.96 -10.09 7.90
CA PHE A 7 6.99 -9.71 8.92
C PHE A 7 7.68 -9.30 10.21
N GLY A 8 7.10 -8.27 10.87
CA GLY A 8 7.47 -7.83 12.20
C GLY A 8 6.23 -7.59 13.04
N GLY A 9 6.41 -7.32 14.33
CA GLY A 9 5.30 -7.08 15.24
C GLY A 9 4.50 -8.35 15.54
N TYR A 10 3.18 -8.20 15.65
CA TYR A 10 2.28 -9.33 15.88
C TYR A 10 2.19 -10.20 14.64
N ARG A 11 2.09 -11.53 14.83
CA ARG A 11 2.16 -12.47 13.71
C ARG A 11 0.91 -13.33 13.53
N ASN A 12 -0.15 -13.03 14.28
CA ASN A 12 -1.37 -13.84 14.19
C ASN A 12 -2.08 -13.75 12.84
N ARG A 13 -1.82 -12.70 12.05
CA ARG A 13 -2.38 -12.55 10.70
C ARG A 13 -1.37 -12.75 9.58
N LYS A 14 -0.20 -13.28 9.88
CA LYS A 14 0.87 -13.46 8.90
C LYS A 14 0.41 -14.25 7.67
N ARG A 15 -0.31 -15.35 7.89
CA ARG A 15 -0.79 -16.20 6.78
C ARG A 15 -1.82 -15.46 5.92
N LEU A 16 -2.76 -14.77 6.55
CA LEU A 16 -3.77 -13.98 5.84
C LEU A 16 -3.11 -12.86 5.03
N THR A 17 -2.21 -12.13 5.65
CA THR A 17 -1.52 -11.00 5.00
C THR A 17 -0.73 -11.48 3.77
N ARG A 18 0.01 -12.57 3.91
CA ARG A 18 0.76 -13.15 2.78
C ARG A 18 -0.18 -13.55 1.64
N ALA A 19 -1.30 -14.20 1.97
CA ALA A 19 -2.26 -14.64 0.96
C ALA A 19 -2.84 -13.47 0.19
N VAL A 20 -3.20 -12.38 0.87
CA VAL A 20 -3.74 -11.19 0.22
C VAL A 20 -2.72 -10.54 -0.70
N ILE A 21 -1.48 -10.39 -0.22
CA ILE A 21 -0.41 -9.76 -1.02
C ILE A 21 -0.11 -10.61 -2.26
N GLU A 22 0.02 -11.91 -2.10
CA GLU A 22 0.31 -12.80 -3.23
C GLU A 22 -0.83 -12.78 -4.26
N TRP A 23 -2.07 -12.79 -3.78
CA TRP A 23 -3.22 -12.65 -4.67
C TRP A 23 -3.20 -11.33 -5.42
N PHE A 24 -2.97 -10.22 -4.70
CA PHE A 24 -2.94 -8.88 -5.30
C PHE A 24 -1.86 -8.78 -6.38
N VAL A 25 -0.66 -9.23 -6.06
CA VAL A 25 0.47 -9.19 -7.00
C VAL A 25 0.16 -9.98 -8.27
N ALA A 26 -0.45 -11.16 -8.13
CA ALA A 26 -0.81 -11.99 -9.28
C ALA A 26 -1.97 -11.37 -10.07
N ASP A 27 -3.03 -10.94 -9.38
CA ASP A 27 -4.22 -10.36 -10.01
C ASP A 27 -3.88 -9.07 -10.78
N ARG A 28 -3.02 -8.23 -10.22
CA ARG A 28 -2.63 -6.97 -10.83
C ARG A 28 -1.40 -7.11 -11.75
N LYS A 29 -0.90 -8.32 -11.95
CA LYS A 29 0.23 -8.61 -12.84
C LYS A 29 1.49 -7.84 -12.45
N LEU A 30 1.80 -7.82 -11.16
CA LEU A 30 2.95 -7.11 -10.63
C LEU A 30 4.18 -8.03 -10.45
N ASN A 31 4.08 -9.30 -10.84
CA ASN A 31 5.16 -10.29 -10.69
C ASN A 31 6.44 -9.89 -11.44
N ARG A 32 6.33 -9.07 -12.47
CA ARG A 32 7.49 -8.60 -13.24
C ARG A 32 8.41 -7.66 -12.46
N PHE A 33 7.91 -7.11 -11.34
CA PHE A 33 8.72 -6.23 -10.49
C PHE A 33 9.37 -7.05 -9.39
N ASN A 34 10.65 -6.85 -9.16
CA ASN A 34 11.33 -7.39 -7.98
C ASN A 34 11.12 -6.40 -6.84
N THR A 35 10.34 -6.80 -5.86
CA THR A 35 9.96 -5.90 -4.76
C THR A 35 10.17 -6.58 -3.41
N PHE A 36 10.34 -5.74 -2.39
CA PHE A 36 10.48 -6.18 -1.00
C PHE A 36 9.46 -5.42 -0.18
N VAL A 37 8.63 -6.15 0.56
CA VAL A 37 7.59 -5.57 1.40
C VAL A 37 7.77 -6.12 2.81
N HIS A 38 7.99 -5.22 3.76
CA HIS A 38 8.04 -5.55 5.17
C HIS A 38 6.73 -5.14 5.81
N ILE A 39 6.05 -6.09 6.46
CA ILE A 39 4.75 -5.85 7.09
C ILE A 39 4.97 -5.79 8.60
N ILE A 40 4.46 -4.73 9.22
CA ILE A 40 4.49 -4.58 10.67
C ILE A 40 3.05 -4.50 11.16
N ASP A 41 2.61 -5.50 11.93
CA ASP A 41 1.31 -5.48 12.60
C ASP A 41 1.53 -4.95 14.03
N ARG A 42 0.90 -3.84 14.35
CA ARG A 42 0.97 -3.24 15.67
C ARG A 42 -0.29 -2.44 15.97
N ASN A 43 -0.42 -1.97 17.18
CA ASN A 43 -1.58 -1.15 17.54
C ASN A 43 -1.37 0.28 17.06
N LEU A 44 -2.15 0.71 16.07
CA LEU A 44 -2.08 2.04 15.49
C LEU A 44 -3.20 2.97 15.98
N LYS A 45 -3.96 2.55 17.00
CA LYS A 45 -5.08 3.37 17.49
C LYS A 45 -4.65 4.76 17.94
N ARG A 46 -3.49 4.87 18.58
CA ARG A 46 -2.99 6.18 19.05
C ARG A 46 -2.70 7.13 17.90
N GLU A 47 -2.26 6.59 16.76
CA GLU A 47 -1.98 7.38 15.56
C GLU A 47 -3.25 7.66 14.74
N GLY A 48 -4.39 7.05 15.12
CA GLY A 48 -5.64 7.23 14.40
C GLY A 48 -5.65 6.62 13.02
N MET A 49 -4.85 5.57 12.80
CA MET A 49 -4.71 4.95 11.48
C MET A 49 -5.11 3.48 11.52
N TYR A 50 -5.65 2.99 10.40
CA TYR A 50 -5.87 1.57 10.17
C TYR A 50 -4.67 0.90 9.50
N GLY A 51 -3.93 1.66 8.70
CA GLY A 51 -2.72 1.22 8.05
C GLY A 51 -2.04 2.37 7.31
N CYS A 52 -0.81 2.15 6.90
CA CYS A 52 -0.07 3.10 6.06
C CYS A 52 1.03 2.36 5.31
N ILE A 53 1.51 2.98 4.24
CA ILE A 53 2.62 2.47 3.45
C ILE A 53 3.62 3.59 3.19
N HIS A 54 4.90 3.24 3.20
CA HIS A 54 5.94 4.17 2.77
C HIS A 54 7.07 3.38 2.10
N SER A 55 7.82 4.07 1.24
CA SER A 55 8.98 3.49 0.60
C SER A 55 10.21 3.72 1.46
N ILE A 56 11.05 2.70 1.58
CA ILE A 56 12.28 2.79 2.38
C ILE A 56 13.41 3.38 1.54
N ASP A 57 13.46 3.06 0.25
CA ASP A 57 14.56 3.44 -0.63
C ASP A 57 14.46 4.86 -1.21
N GLN A 58 13.36 5.57 -0.96
CA GLN A 58 13.15 6.97 -1.37
C GLN A 58 13.39 7.25 -2.87
N LEU A 59 13.27 6.23 -3.70
CA LEU A 59 13.38 6.40 -5.16
C LEU A 59 12.04 6.86 -5.74
N SER A 60 12.07 7.53 -6.90
CA SER A 60 10.84 7.93 -7.57
C SER A 60 10.00 6.72 -8.01
N ARG A 61 10.66 5.60 -8.31
CA ARG A 61 10.03 4.29 -8.55
C ARG A 61 10.62 3.27 -7.57
N PRO A 62 10.11 3.23 -6.34
CA PRO A 62 10.70 2.42 -5.28
C PRO A 62 10.49 0.93 -5.49
N ARG A 63 11.32 0.12 -4.80
CA ARG A 63 11.23 -1.33 -4.78
C ARG A 63 11.15 -1.90 -3.38
N PHE A 64 11.44 -1.07 -2.36
CA PHE A 64 11.44 -1.47 -0.95
C PHE A 64 10.36 -0.70 -0.22
N PHE A 65 9.41 -1.42 0.35
CA PHE A 65 8.24 -0.82 1.01
C PHE A 65 8.08 -1.37 2.40
N GLU A 66 7.54 -0.54 3.28
CA GLU A 66 7.08 -0.96 4.59
C GLU A 66 5.61 -0.62 4.72
N ILE A 67 4.81 -1.61 5.10
CA ILE A 67 3.38 -1.43 5.36
C ILE A 67 3.15 -1.71 6.83
N GLU A 68 2.58 -0.72 7.54
CA GLU A 68 2.15 -0.90 8.91
C GLU A 68 0.65 -1.10 8.94
N MET A 69 0.21 -2.13 9.65
CA MET A 69 -1.21 -2.47 9.74
C MET A 69 -1.65 -2.44 11.20
N CYS A 70 -2.81 -1.85 11.46
CA CYS A 70 -3.38 -1.87 12.79
C CYS A 70 -3.96 -3.25 13.09
N ASN A 71 -3.50 -3.87 14.18
CA ASN A 71 -3.99 -5.19 14.59
C ASN A 71 -5.32 -5.12 15.33
N GLN A 72 -5.82 -3.91 15.65
CA GLN A 72 -7.05 -3.69 16.41
C GLN A 72 -8.22 -3.44 15.47
N GLN A 73 -8.41 -4.33 14.51
CA GLN A 73 -9.53 -4.27 13.56
C GLN A 73 -9.91 -5.70 13.17
N ASN A 74 -11.17 -5.90 12.75
CA ASN A 74 -11.61 -7.23 12.32
C ASN A 74 -10.99 -7.59 10.97
N ASP A 75 -11.15 -8.85 10.55
CA ASP A 75 -10.50 -9.34 9.34
C ASP A 75 -10.97 -8.63 8.08
N LYS A 76 -12.26 -8.30 7.98
CA LYS A 76 -12.78 -7.57 6.82
C LYS A 76 -12.14 -6.19 6.70
N SER A 77 -12.10 -5.45 7.79
CA SER A 77 -11.44 -4.13 7.84
C SER A 77 -9.95 -4.26 7.52
N TYR A 78 -9.30 -5.26 8.11
CA TYR A 78 -7.87 -5.51 7.89
C TYR A 78 -7.57 -5.76 6.41
N VAL A 79 -8.31 -6.68 5.78
CA VAL A 79 -8.10 -7.00 4.36
C VAL A 79 -8.39 -5.78 3.48
N THR A 80 -9.48 -5.06 3.75
CA THR A 80 -9.83 -3.86 2.97
C THR A 80 -8.73 -2.80 3.08
N THR A 81 -8.24 -2.55 4.28
CA THR A 81 -7.14 -1.61 4.52
C THR A 81 -5.87 -2.05 3.81
N LEU A 82 -5.53 -3.34 3.90
CA LEU A 82 -4.35 -3.87 3.24
C LEU A 82 -4.44 -3.68 1.71
N LEU A 83 -5.61 -3.94 1.12
CA LEU A 83 -5.82 -3.73 -0.31
C LEU A 83 -5.72 -2.26 -0.69
N HIS A 84 -6.16 -1.36 0.19
CA HIS A 84 -5.98 0.08 -0.01
C HIS A 84 -4.48 0.43 -0.07
N GLU A 85 -3.69 -0.04 0.89
CA GLU A 85 -2.26 0.22 0.92
C GLU A 85 -1.54 -0.44 -0.27
N LEU A 86 -1.97 -1.63 -0.66
CA LEU A 86 -1.42 -2.30 -1.84
C LEU A 86 -1.76 -1.56 -3.13
N THR A 87 -2.86 -0.84 -3.19
CA THR A 87 -3.15 0.03 -4.32
C THR A 87 -2.10 1.13 -4.44
N HIS A 88 -1.69 1.75 -3.32
CA HIS A 88 -0.58 2.71 -3.31
C HIS A 88 0.73 2.05 -3.75
N PHE A 89 0.98 0.83 -3.31
CA PHE A 89 2.13 0.04 -3.73
C PHE A 89 2.17 -0.08 -5.27
N GLU A 90 1.04 -0.44 -5.89
CA GLU A 90 0.94 -0.53 -7.35
C GLU A 90 1.15 0.83 -8.01
N GLN A 91 0.53 1.89 -7.49
CA GLN A 91 0.67 3.24 -8.02
C GLN A 91 2.13 3.67 -8.07
N ARG A 92 2.88 3.36 -7.01
CA ARG A 92 4.29 3.68 -6.92
C ARG A 92 5.15 2.82 -7.87
N LEU A 93 4.86 1.52 -7.94
CA LEU A 93 5.59 0.62 -8.84
C LEU A 93 5.42 1.02 -10.31
N ARG A 94 4.21 1.39 -10.71
CA ARG A 94 3.92 1.75 -12.09
C ARG A 94 4.31 3.19 -12.44
N GLY A 95 4.70 3.96 -11.43
CA GLY A 95 5.10 5.36 -11.65
C GLY A 95 3.93 6.30 -11.90
N LYS A 96 2.69 5.87 -11.61
CA LYS A 96 1.53 6.77 -11.65
C LYS A 96 1.65 7.83 -10.57
N TRP A 97 2.09 7.43 -9.39
CA TRP A 97 2.36 8.29 -8.26
C TRP A 97 3.86 8.27 -8.01
N LYS A 98 4.51 9.41 -8.22
CA LYS A 98 5.95 9.57 -7.98
C LYS A 98 6.15 10.57 -6.85
N GLN A 99 7.09 10.25 -5.98
CA GLN A 99 7.54 11.15 -4.92
C GLN A 99 9.00 11.49 -5.18
N GLN A 100 9.32 12.78 -5.17
CA GLN A 100 10.69 13.25 -5.33
C GLN A 100 11.09 13.99 -4.06
N TRP A 101 12.18 13.52 -3.46
CA TRP A 101 12.67 14.10 -2.22
C TRP A 101 13.56 15.29 -2.55
N LYS A 102 13.18 16.48 -2.03
CA LYS A 102 13.91 17.74 -2.23
C LYS A 102 14.20 18.34 -0.86
N LYS A 103 15.47 18.30 -0.45
CA LYS A 103 15.92 18.84 0.85
C LYS A 103 15.03 18.35 1.99
N ASP A 104 14.11 19.20 2.44
CA ASP A 104 13.26 18.95 3.59
C ASP A 104 11.79 18.70 3.23
N LYS A 105 11.47 18.51 1.94
CA LYS A 105 10.09 18.26 1.52
C LYS A 105 10.00 17.27 0.38
N VAL A 106 8.80 16.73 0.17
CA VAL A 106 8.47 15.77 -0.87
C VAL A 106 7.61 16.44 -1.92
N GLU A 107 8.03 16.35 -3.18
CA GLU A 107 7.18 16.74 -4.31
C GLU A 107 6.46 15.52 -4.82
N ASN A 108 5.13 15.60 -4.94
CA ASN A 108 4.29 14.53 -5.45
C ASN A 108 3.86 14.82 -6.87
N LYS A 109 3.90 13.78 -7.71
CA LYS A 109 3.39 13.84 -9.09
C LYS A 109 2.40 12.72 -9.31
N TRP A 110 1.34 13.02 -10.06
CA TRP A 110 0.33 12.06 -10.48
C TRP A 110 0.19 12.14 -11.98
N HIS A 111 0.47 11.03 -12.67
CA HIS A 111 0.54 11.01 -14.14
C HIS A 111 1.42 12.15 -14.67
N SER A 112 2.58 12.32 -14.06
CA SER A 112 3.60 13.32 -14.41
C SER A 112 3.23 14.78 -14.12
N LYS A 113 2.09 15.03 -13.48
CA LYS A 113 1.66 16.38 -13.11
C LYS A 113 1.90 16.60 -11.61
N ILE A 114 2.45 17.76 -11.28
CA ILE A 114 2.70 18.12 -9.88
C ILE A 114 1.37 18.26 -9.15
N VAL A 115 1.27 17.61 -7.98
CA VAL A 115 0.15 17.75 -7.05
C VAL A 115 0.64 18.64 -5.91
N PRO A 116 0.02 19.81 -5.69
CA PRO A 116 0.47 20.72 -4.63
C PRO A 116 0.41 20.08 -3.25
N ASP A 117 1.38 20.42 -2.40
CA ASP A 117 1.43 19.92 -1.02
C ASP A 117 0.29 20.47 -0.14
N THR A 118 -0.40 21.51 -0.62
CA THR A 118 -1.58 22.05 0.04
C THR A 118 -2.86 21.28 -0.26
N THR A 119 -2.80 20.25 -1.12
CA THR A 119 -3.95 19.43 -1.48
C THR A 119 -4.46 18.69 -0.25
N LYS A 120 -5.76 18.76 -0.01
CA LYS A 120 -6.38 18.02 1.11
C LYS A 120 -6.38 16.53 0.82
N TYR A 121 -6.31 15.71 1.87
CA TYR A 121 -6.27 14.27 1.76
C TYR A 121 -7.34 13.72 0.81
N ASP A 122 -8.60 14.16 0.95
CA ASP A 122 -9.71 13.67 0.15
C ASP A 122 -9.62 14.08 -1.32
N ASP A 123 -8.76 15.05 -1.64
CA ASP A 123 -8.56 15.54 -3.01
C ASP A 123 -7.27 14.99 -3.64
N GLU A 124 -6.48 14.24 -2.88
CA GLU A 124 -5.27 13.63 -3.41
C GLU A 124 -5.63 12.51 -4.40
N PRO A 125 -5.18 12.58 -5.65
CA PRO A 125 -5.65 11.64 -6.68
C PRO A 125 -5.32 10.18 -6.38
N TRP A 126 -4.20 9.90 -5.71
CA TRP A 126 -3.85 8.54 -5.32
C TRP A 126 -4.81 8.00 -4.26
N GLU A 127 -5.34 8.86 -3.37
CA GLU A 127 -6.33 8.45 -2.38
C GLU A 127 -7.70 8.25 -2.99
N ILE A 128 -8.08 9.12 -3.93
CA ILE A 128 -9.35 8.97 -4.66
C ILE A 128 -9.39 7.60 -5.36
N GLU A 129 -8.33 7.24 -6.07
CA GLU A 129 -8.26 5.96 -6.76
C GLU A 129 -8.28 4.79 -5.76
N ALA A 130 -7.50 4.88 -4.68
CA ALA A 130 -7.43 3.79 -3.70
C ALA A 130 -8.78 3.57 -3.00
N HIS A 131 -9.47 4.63 -2.62
CA HIS A 131 -10.80 4.51 -2.01
C HIS A 131 -11.83 3.96 -3.00
N ALA A 132 -11.73 4.33 -4.26
CA ALA A 132 -12.65 3.82 -5.28
C ALA A 132 -12.46 2.32 -5.54
N LEU A 133 -11.24 1.82 -5.41
CA LEU A 133 -10.91 0.42 -5.75
C LEU A 133 -11.02 -0.54 -4.57
N GLU A 134 -10.87 -0.07 -3.33
CA GLU A 134 -10.72 -0.98 -2.18
C GLU A 134 -11.89 -1.95 -1.99
N LYS A 135 -13.12 -1.49 -2.22
CA LYS A 135 -14.30 -2.34 -2.06
C LYS A 135 -14.41 -3.38 -3.17
N GLU A 136 -14.13 -2.98 -4.40
CA GLU A 136 -14.10 -3.88 -5.54
C GLU A 136 -13.03 -4.95 -5.35
N LEU A 137 -11.84 -4.53 -4.94
CA LEU A 137 -10.74 -5.46 -4.69
C LEU A 137 -11.08 -6.45 -3.57
N TYR A 138 -11.72 -5.96 -2.51
CA TYR A 138 -12.14 -6.83 -1.41
C TYR A 138 -13.13 -7.90 -1.93
N THR A 139 -14.14 -7.48 -2.70
CA THR A 139 -15.12 -8.40 -3.26
C THR A 139 -14.45 -9.44 -4.16
N ARG A 140 -13.53 -9.01 -5.01
CA ARG A 140 -12.79 -9.93 -5.89
C ARG A 140 -11.93 -10.90 -5.10
N TYR A 141 -11.29 -10.44 -4.04
CA TYR A 141 -10.47 -11.31 -3.20
C TYR A 141 -11.29 -12.40 -2.52
N VAL A 142 -12.42 -12.02 -1.88
CA VAL A 142 -13.24 -12.99 -1.14
C VAL A 142 -14.03 -13.93 -2.04
N THR A 143 -14.25 -13.57 -3.30
CA THR A 143 -14.94 -14.42 -4.27
C THR A 143 -14.00 -15.17 -5.20
N ARG A 144 -12.70 -15.08 -5.01
CA ARG A 144 -11.73 -15.78 -5.84
C ARG A 144 -11.91 -17.29 -5.74
N SER A 145 -11.65 -17.96 -6.84
CA SER A 145 -11.74 -19.42 -6.90
C SER A 145 -10.38 -20.08 -6.70
#